data_17593631f6dbc7cbace3ddf94f310e44
#
_entry.id   17593631f6dbc7cbace3ddf94f310e44
#
_cell.length_a   1.000
_cell.length_b   1.000
_cell.length_c   1.000
_cell.angle_alpha   90.00
_cell.angle_beta   90.00
_cell.angle_gamma   90.00
#
_symmetry.space_group_name_H-M   'P 1'
#
loop_
_entity.id
_entity.type
_entity.pdbx_description
1 polymer ?
#
loop_
_entity_poly.entity_id
_entity_poly.type
_entity_poly.pdbx_seq_one_letter_code
_entity_poly.pdbx_strand_id
1 'polypeptide(L)'
;LWTMLLVQATLALLCSGLFTMMMMELLTPFLSFDLKFFALDIDRSTLMKQAGTYLLGLWVCCMLAAAFVVWRVKHITILKGLFGGGGVYGKHRVRNVLLGIQLFICWIFFSSTIALYLQSQKTGNAILNTLTIEEKENIFSISMREYTFMTNDERKSLVSEFENIPGVKEILPAVEAYTDGTTMSSIFSSPERTRESNIMVCMAYVAPNFFEFMNMPMQAGVALRTANEIVVSNTFEKNFGKEVLGQVFYDWSQKGYTVTGVCSPLSGSVSQRSVSSDYDPTNYIYYPFDINEMLFHCYVKCEPGQKKKIGEAIEKILRNRLPESVEVKIQTMWDDIRQRQSMEFELRGLIGFLAIVTLTIVLLGIYAAITLDTENRQKEVAIRKINGAGMKDIVLLFARLYATMLIVTF
;
A
#
# COMPACT_ATOMS: atom_id res chain seq x y z
N LEU A 1 36.51 -22.50 -25.73
CA LEU A 1 35.32 -22.60 -24.83
C LEU A 1 35.23 -21.40 -23.85
N TRP A 2 36.31 -21.11 -23.11
CA TRP A 2 36.38 -19.97 -22.18
C TRP A 2 36.09 -18.63 -22.85
N THR A 3 36.81 -18.33 -23.95
CA THR A 3 36.64 -17.10 -24.71
C THR A 3 35.22 -16.97 -25.29
N MET A 4 34.63 -18.07 -25.75
CA MET A 4 33.28 -18.10 -26.31
C MET A 4 32.22 -17.79 -25.20
N LEU A 5 32.36 -18.40 -24.04
CA LEU A 5 31.48 -18.14 -22.91
C LEU A 5 31.60 -16.70 -22.40
N LEU A 6 32.82 -16.16 -22.37
CA LEU A 6 33.14 -14.80 -22.03
C LEU A 6 32.45 -13.80 -22.96
N VAL A 7 32.61 -13.99 -24.26
CA VAL A 7 32.01 -13.11 -25.28
C VAL A 7 30.48 -13.17 -25.20
N GLN A 8 29.90 -14.36 -25.07
CA GLN A 8 28.43 -14.50 -24.92
C GLN A 8 27.91 -13.82 -23.66
N ALA A 9 28.58 -14.00 -22.52
CA ALA A 9 28.15 -13.37 -21.27
C ALA A 9 28.27 -11.85 -21.30
N THR A 10 29.38 -11.31 -21.83
CA THR A 10 29.56 -9.86 -21.95
C THR A 10 28.58 -9.25 -22.94
N LEU A 11 28.32 -9.88 -24.05
CA LEU A 11 27.38 -9.39 -25.07
C LEU A 11 25.93 -9.41 -24.54
N ALA A 12 25.54 -10.47 -23.83
CA ALA A 12 24.25 -10.57 -23.19
C ALA A 12 24.05 -9.48 -22.12
N LEU A 13 25.07 -9.22 -21.29
CA LEU A 13 25.03 -8.16 -20.28
C LEU A 13 24.98 -6.76 -20.88
N LEU A 14 25.71 -6.50 -21.96
CA LEU A 14 25.63 -5.22 -22.67
C LEU A 14 24.25 -5.00 -23.27
N CYS A 15 23.69 -5.99 -23.95
CA CYS A 15 22.33 -5.90 -24.48
C CYS A 15 21.29 -5.70 -23.37
N SER A 16 21.41 -6.44 -22.26
CA SER A 16 20.58 -6.28 -21.07
C SER A 16 20.70 -4.89 -20.45
N GLY A 17 21.92 -4.35 -20.34
CA GLY A 17 22.18 -3.01 -19.83
C GLY A 17 21.53 -1.92 -20.69
N LEU A 18 21.69 -2.01 -22.01
CA LEU A 18 21.04 -1.08 -22.95
C LEU A 18 19.52 -1.15 -22.87
N PHE A 19 18.97 -2.36 -22.80
CA PHE A 19 17.51 -2.56 -22.65
C PHE A 19 17.01 -1.99 -21.33
N THR A 20 17.76 -2.17 -20.23
CA THR A 20 17.43 -1.60 -18.93
C THR A 20 17.45 -0.07 -18.95
N MET A 21 18.44 0.54 -19.61
CA MET A 21 18.47 2.00 -19.77
C MET A 21 17.28 2.52 -20.56
N MET A 22 16.95 1.86 -21.65
CA MET A 22 15.79 2.23 -22.47
C MET A 22 14.47 2.08 -21.67
N MET A 23 14.33 1.01 -20.90
CA MET A 23 13.18 0.80 -20.04
C MET A 23 13.11 1.81 -18.91
N MET A 24 14.24 2.21 -18.30
CA MET A 24 14.24 3.27 -17.31
C MET A 24 13.74 4.60 -17.87
N GLU A 25 14.18 5.00 -19.07
CA GLU A 25 13.71 6.24 -19.70
C GLU A 25 12.20 6.19 -20.00
N LEU A 26 11.70 5.02 -20.41
CA LEU A 26 10.28 4.83 -20.69
C LEU A 26 9.41 4.82 -19.42
N LEU A 27 9.93 4.25 -18.32
CA LEU A 27 9.19 4.08 -17.06
C LEU A 27 9.34 5.26 -16.11
N THR A 28 10.39 6.08 -16.22
CA THR A 28 10.62 7.24 -15.33
C THR A 28 9.41 8.17 -15.21
N PRO A 29 8.68 8.55 -16.28
CA PRO A 29 7.50 9.38 -16.14
C PRO A 29 6.32 8.70 -15.40
N PHE A 30 6.31 7.37 -15.34
CA PHE A 30 5.29 6.60 -14.60
C PHE A 30 5.72 6.26 -13.17
N LEU A 31 7.01 6.45 -12.83
CA LEU A 31 7.62 6.17 -11.53
C LEU A 31 7.96 7.45 -10.76
N SER A 32 7.39 8.60 -11.13
CA SER A 32 7.48 9.83 -10.33
C SER A 32 6.68 9.65 -9.03
N PHE A 33 7.34 9.07 -8.04
CA PHE A 33 6.80 8.90 -6.70
C PHE A 33 6.89 10.24 -5.97
N ASP A 34 5.83 11.00 -5.98
CA ASP A 34 5.66 12.16 -5.10
C ASP A 34 5.31 11.66 -3.69
N LEU A 35 6.32 11.08 -3.04
CA LEU A 35 6.25 10.75 -1.63
C LEU A 35 6.30 12.07 -0.85
N LYS A 36 5.14 12.59 -0.44
CA LYS A 36 4.99 13.84 0.35
C LYS A 36 5.90 13.92 1.59
N PHE A 37 6.51 12.81 2.00
CA PHE A 37 7.43 12.73 3.15
C PHE A 37 8.87 12.40 2.79
N PHE A 38 9.15 11.94 1.57
CA PHE A 38 10.46 11.72 1.04
C PHE A 38 10.42 12.14 -0.43
N ALA A 39 10.79 13.36 -0.71
CA ALA A 39 11.23 13.72 -2.06
C ALA A 39 12.49 12.86 -2.32
N LEU A 40 12.27 11.66 -2.87
CA LEU A 40 13.33 10.90 -3.50
C LEU A 40 13.69 11.66 -4.78
N ASP A 41 14.45 12.74 -4.62
CA ASP A 41 15.15 13.35 -5.74
C ASP A 41 16.22 12.34 -6.16
N ILE A 42 15.80 11.40 -6.98
CA ILE A 42 16.68 10.35 -7.50
C ILE A 42 17.52 11.01 -8.57
N ASP A 43 18.65 11.60 -8.15
CA ASP A 43 19.63 12.12 -9.08
C ASP A 43 20.00 11.03 -10.09
N ARG A 44 19.75 11.34 -11.36
CA ARG A 44 20.03 10.45 -12.51
C ARG A 44 21.47 9.93 -12.47
N SER A 45 22.42 10.74 -12.00
CA SER A 45 23.83 10.36 -11.89
C SER A 45 24.06 9.27 -10.83
N THR A 46 23.35 9.33 -9.74
CA THR A 46 23.41 8.35 -8.65
C THR A 46 22.79 7.01 -9.07
N LEU A 47 21.66 7.05 -9.76
CA LEU A 47 21.04 5.83 -10.33
C LEU A 47 21.95 5.14 -11.35
N MET A 48 22.57 5.92 -12.26
CA MET A 48 23.49 5.37 -13.25
C MET A 48 24.73 4.72 -12.60
N LYS A 49 25.28 5.33 -11.56
CA LYS A 49 26.40 4.76 -10.79
C LYS A 49 25.98 3.45 -10.11
N GLN A 50 24.83 3.43 -9.47
CA GLN A 50 24.30 2.21 -8.82
C GLN A 50 24.02 1.11 -9.85
N ALA A 51 23.34 1.42 -10.94
CA ALA A 51 23.10 0.46 -12.03
C ALA A 51 24.42 -0.09 -12.59
N GLY A 52 25.42 0.75 -12.79
CA GLY A 52 26.75 0.32 -13.22
C GLY A 52 27.44 -0.61 -12.23
N THR A 53 27.36 -0.33 -10.92
CA THR A 53 27.91 -1.21 -9.88
C THR A 53 27.22 -2.57 -9.83
N TYR A 54 25.88 -2.61 -9.97
CA TYR A 54 25.13 -3.86 -10.04
C TYR A 54 25.45 -4.67 -11.30
N LEU A 55 25.55 -4.03 -12.46
CA LEU A 55 25.94 -4.70 -13.71
C LEU A 55 27.35 -5.28 -13.62
N LEU A 56 28.27 -4.55 -13.01
CA LEU A 56 29.65 -5.03 -12.79
C LEU A 56 29.68 -6.21 -11.83
N GLY A 57 28.93 -6.16 -10.73
CA GLY A 57 28.75 -7.28 -9.80
C GLY A 57 28.18 -8.52 -10.48
N LEU A 58 27.16 -8.35 -11.31
CA LEU A 58 26.53 -9.42 -12.07
C LEU A 58 27.52 -10.02 -13.10
N TRP A 59 28.32 -9.18 -13.77
CA TRP A 59 29.37 -9.62 -14.67
C TRP A 59 30.40 -10.48 -13.96
N VAL A 60 30.88 -10.06 -12.78
CA VAL A 60 31.80 -10.87 -11.95
C VAL A 60 31.17 -12.21 -11.57
N CYS A 61 29.92 -12.24 -11.16
CA CYS A 61 29.20 -13.50 -10.86
C CYS A 61 29.10 -14.42 -12.08
N CYS A 62 28.80 -13.87 -13.26
CA CYS A 62 28.80 -14.64 -14.52
C CYS A 62 30.20 -15.21 -14.85
N MET A 63 31.27 -14.44 -14.60
CA MET A 63 32.63 -14.89 -14.80
C MET A 63 33.01 -16.04 -13.87
N LEU A 64 32.64 -15.94 -12.58
CA LEU A 64 32.86 -17.00 -11.59
C LEU A 64 32.07 -18.28 -11.95
N ALA A 65 30.83 -18.13 -12.41
CA ALA A 65 30.02 -19.26 -12.86
C ALA A 65 30.64 -19.92 -14.11
N ALA A 66 31.08 -19.15 -15.10
CA ALA A 66 31.76 -19.64 -16.30
C ALA A 66 33.09 -20.33 -15.93
N ALA A 67 33.88 -19.76 -15.02
CA ALA A 67 35.14 -20.36 -14.52
C ALA A 67 34.86 -21.70 -13.86
N PHE A 68 33.82 -21.78 -13.02
CA PHE A 68 33.40 -23.02 -12.35
C PHE A 68 33.01 -24.11 -13.38
N VAL A 69 32.26 -23.75 -14.41
CA VAL A 69 31.87 -24.68 -15.47
C VAL A 69 33.09 -25.20 -16.22
N VAL A 70 34.02 -24.31 -16.60
CA VAL A 70 35.26 -24.69 -17.31
C VAL A 70 36.16 -25.57 -16.43
N TRP A 71 36.31 -25.20 -15.13
CA TRP A 71 37.04 -26.02 -14.15
C TRP A 71 36.46 -27.41 -14.05
N ARG A 72 35.15 -27.54 -13.94
CA ARG A 72 34.45 -28.83 -13.90
C ARG A 72 34.62 -29.65 -15.15
N VAL A 73 34.58 -29.04 -16.34
CA VAL A 73 34.78 -29.72 -17.63
C VAL A 73 36.22 -30.24 -17.76
N LYS A 74 37.24 -29.48 -17.28
CA LYS A 74 38.64 -29.94 -17.28
C LYS A 74 38.85 -31.20 -16.45
N HIS A 75 38.10 -31.42 -15.38
CA HIS A 75 38.19 -32.57 -14.48
C HIS A 75 37.37 -33.79 -14.95
N ILE A 76 36.64 -33.68 -16.08
CA ILE A 76 35.95 -34.82 -16.67
C ILE A 76 36.98 -35.59 -17.54
N THR A 77 37.34 -36.77 -17.12
CA THR A 77 38.25 -37.67 -17.90
C THR A 77 37.60 -38.02 -19.25
N ILE A 78 38.39 -37.95 -20.32
CA ILE A 78 37.98 -38.23 -21.74
C ILE A 78 37.28 -39.58 -21.83
N LEU A 79 37.71 -40.58 -21.11
CA LEU A 79 37.07 -41.91 -21.02
C LEU A 79 35.64 -41.86 -20.49
N LYS A 80 35.35 -41.05 -19.49
CA LYS A 80 33.98 -40.83 -18.97
C LYS A 80 33.09 -40.06 -19.96
N GLY A 81 33.69 -39.24 -20.83
CA GLY A 81 32.97 -38.51 -21.87
C GLY A 81 32.60 -39.40 -23.06
N LEU A 82 33.47 -40.37 -23.43
CA LEU A 82 33.26 -41.26 -24.58
C LEU A 82 32.44 -42.51 -24.25
N PHE A 83 32.62 -43.08 -23.05
CA PHE A 83 31.96 -44.33 -22.61
C PHE A 83 30.92 -44.15 -21.52
N GLY A 84 30.67 -42.91 -21.13
CA GLY A 84 29.83 -42.58 -19.96
C GLY A 84 28.33 -42.64 -20.22
N GLY A 85 27.81 -43.86 -20.37
CA GLY A 85 26.36 -44.12 -20.29
C GLY A 85 25.76 -43.95 -18.90
N GLY A 86 26.51 -43.43 -17.92
CA GLY A 86 26.10 -43.42 -16.51
C GLY A 86 26.06 -42.04 -15.84
N GLY A 87 25.63 -40.97 -16.47
CA GLY A 87 25.70 -39.62 -15.89
C GLY A 87 24.52 -38.71 -16.11
N VAL A 88 23.46 -39.17 -16.71
CA VAL A 88 22.28 -38.33 -17.02
C VAL A 88 21.57 -37.83 -15.74
N TYR A 89 21.56 -38.63 -14.68
CA TYR A 89 20.85 -38.27 -13.43
C TYR A 89 21.48 -37.09 -12.68
N GLY A 90 22.78 -36.86 -12.75
CA GLY A 90 23.45 -35.77 -12.02
C GLY A 90 23.24 -34.37 -12.63
N LYS A 91 23.13 -34.30 -14.00
CA LYS A 91 22.94 -33.02 -14.69
C LYS A 91 21.57 -32.40 -14.48
N HIS A 92 20.54 -33.23 -14.26
CA HIS A 92 19.17 -32.74 -14.05
C HIS A 92 18.96 -32.18 -12.65
N ARG A 93 19.69 -32.64 -11.62
CA ARG A 93 19.49 -32.16 -10.25
C ARG A 93 19.78 -30.68 -10.08
N VAL A 94 20.89 -30.17 -10.57
CA VAL A 94 21.27 -28.75 -10.43
C VAL A 94 20.27 -27.86 -11.16
N ARG A 95 19.87 -28.22 -12.37
CA ARG A 95 18.86 -27.48 -13.14
C ARG A 95 17.51 -27.47 -12.40
N ASN A 96 17.08 -28.62 -11.90
CA ASN A 96 15.80 -28.77 -11.21
C ASN A 96 15.79 -27.95 -9.89
N VAL A 97 16.91 -27.92 -9.18
CA VAL A 97 17.07 -27.07 -7.97
C VAL A 97 16.98 -25.59 -8.34
N LEU A 98 17.64 -25.15 -9.41
CA LEU A 98 17.57 -23.76 -9.88
C LEU A 98 16.15 -23.36 -10.29
N LEU A 99 15.45 -24.23 -11.02
CA LEU A 99 14.05 -24.02 -11.39
C LEU A 99 13.15 -23.98 -10.14
N GLY A 100 13.38 -24.85 -9.18
CA GLY A 100 12.66 -24.83 -7.89
C GLY A 100 12.86 -23.51 -7.13
N ILE A 101 14.10 -23.01 -7.07
CA ILE A 101 14.41 -21.72 -6.45
C ILE A 101 13.69 -20.58 -7.19
N GLN A 102 13.71 -20.58 -8.54
CA GLN A 102 12.99 -19.57 -9.32
C GLN A 102 11.48 -19.61 -9.07
N LEU A 103 10.87 -20.81 -9.03
CA LEU A 103 9.47 -20.99 -8.72
C LEU A 103 9.14 -20.47 -7.29
N PHE A 104 9.98 -20.78 -6.32
CA PHE A 104 9.82 -20.33 -4.94
C PHE A 104 9.86 -18.78 -4.83
N ILE A 105 10.83 -18.15 -5.51
CA ILE A 105 10.91 -16.69 -5.56
C ILE A 105 9.66 -16.09 -6.22
N CYS A 106 9.20 -16.66 -7.34
CA CYS A 106 7.98 -16.24 -8.02
C CYS A 106 6.76 -16.33 -7.09
N TRP A 107 6.67 -17.41 -6.31
CA TRP A 107 5.60 -17.61 -5.35
C TRP A 107 5.61 -16.55 -4.23
N ILE A 108 6.78 -16.19 -3.70
CA ILE A 108 6.91 -15.12 -2.70
C ILE A 108 6.37 -13.80 -3.26
N PHE A 109 6.75 -13.41 -4.48
CA PHE A 109 6.24 -12.18 -5.09
C PHE A 109 4.74 -12.24 -5.32
N PHE A 110 4.22 -13.36 -5.78
CA PHE A 110 2.79 -13.52 -6.06
C PHE A 110 1.95 -13.48 -4.78
N SER A 111 2.37 -14.21 -3.76
CA SER A 111 1.69 -14.20 -2.44
C SER A 111 1.75 -12.83 -1.77
N SER A 112 2.91 -12.15 -1.85
CA SER A 112 3.07 -10.79 -1.33
C SER A 112 2.15 -9.80 -2.06
N THR A 113 2.03 -9.90 -3.39
CA THR A 113 1.12 -9.05 -4.17
C THR A 113 -0.34 -9.26 -3.76
N ILE A 114 -0.77 -10.51 -3.60
CA ILE A 114 -2.13 -10.84 -3.15
C ILE A 114 -2.36 -10.34 -1.72
N ALA A 115 -1.41 -10.57 -0.82
CA ALA A 115 -1.52 -10.12 0.57
C ALA A 115 -1.64 -8.60 0.67
N LEU A 116 -0.80 -7.85 -0.04
CA LEU A 116 -0.87 -6.39 -0.10
C LEU A 116 -2.16 -5.89 -0.74
N TYR A 117 -2.66 -6.58 -1.78
CA TYR A 117 -3.94 -6.25 -2.39
C TYR A 117 -5.10 -6.38 -1.39
N LEU A 118 -5.17 -7.52 -0.70
CA LEU A 118 -6.22 -7.78 0.30
C LEU A 118 -6.10 -6.84 1.49
N GLN A 119 -4.89 -6.57 1.96
CA GLN A 119 -4.64 -5.63 3.05
C GLN A 119 -5.04 -4.21 2.66
N SER A 120 -4.64 -3.73 1.49
CA SER A 120 -4.99 -2.39 0.99
C SER A 120 -6.50 -2.22 0.84
N GLN A 121 -7.22 -3.22 0.32
CA GLN A 121 -8.69 -3.18 0.26
C GLN A 121 -9.32 -3.15 1.66
N LYS A 122 -8.83 -3.99 2.57
CA LYS A 122 -9.34 -4.03 3.94
C LYS A 122 -9.11 -2.69 4.66
N THR A 123 -7.92 -2.10 4.52
CA THR A 123 -7.57 -0.81 5.12
C THR A 123 -8.39 0.32 4.51
N GLY A 124 -8.52 0.38 3.19
CA GLY A 124 -9.32 1.42 2.52
C GLY A 124 -10.79 1.41 2.89
N ASN A 125 -11.36 0.21 3.00
CA ASN A 125 -12.75 0.06 3.42
C ASN A 125 -12.94 0.31 4.93
N ALA A 126 -11.89 0.13 5.73
CA ALA A 126 -11.94 0.37 7.17
C ALA A 126 -11.92 1.87 7.51
N ILE A 127 -11.35 2.73 6.66
CA ILE A 127 -11.33 4.17 6.90
C ILE A 127 -12.75 4.72 6.79
N LEU A 128 -13.24 5.32 7.89
CA LEU A 128 -14.59 5.86 8.00
C LEU A 128 -15.63 4.81 7.56
N ASN A 129 -15.54 3.60 8.11
CA ASN A 129 -16.37 2.44 7.71
C ASN A 129 -17.87 2.61 8.00
N THR A 130 -18.25 3.63 8.74
CA THR A 130 -19.66 4.00 8.98
C THR A 130 -20.34 4.57 7.74
N LEU A 131 -19.53 5.08 6.79
CA LEU A 131 -20.00 5.56 5.49
C LEU A 131 -19.70 4.54 4.39
N THR A 132 -20.65 4.35 3.49
CA THR A 132 -20.45 3.54 2.28
C THR A 132 -19.50 4.24 1.30
N ILE A 133 -18.95 3.50 0.33
CA ILE A 133 -18.09 4.09 -0.72
C ILE A 133 -18.86 5.14 -1.52
N GLU A 134 -20.12 4.87 -1.85
CA GLU A 134 -20.99 5.80 -2.58
C GLU A 134 -21.22 7.10 -1.81
N GLU A 135 -21.44 7.02 -0.50
CA GLU A 135 -21.57 8.21 0.35
C GLU A 135 -20.26 9.01 0.38
N LYS A 136 -19.11 8.34 0.53
CA LYS A 136 -17.79 9.01 0.50
C LYS A 136 -17.49 9.67 -0.84
N GLU A 137 -17.95 9.10 -1.95
CA GLU A 137 -17.85 9.72 -3.28
C GLU A 137 -18.74 10.94 -3.47
N ASN A 138 -19.80 11.06 -2.68
CA ASN A 138 -20.74 12.19 -2.70
C ASN A 138 -20.45 13.23 -1.60
N ILE A 139 -19.32 13.12 -0.90
CA ILE A 139 -18.86 14.09 0.09
C ILE A 139 -17.57 14.72 -0.43
N PHE A 140 -17.56 16.04 -0.64
CA PHE A 140 -16.33 16.78 -0.93
C PHE A 140 -15.54 17.02 0.37
N SER A 141 -14.22 16.89 0.28
CA SER A 141 -13.23 17.12 1.33
C SER A 141 -12.40 18.33 0.93
N ILE A 142 -12.59 19.45 1.63
CA ILE A 142 -11.99 20.74 1.27
C ILE A 142 -11.04 21.16 2.40
N SER A 143 -9.75 21.15 2.11
CA SER A 143 -8.73 21.66 3.04
C SER A 143 -8.54 23.14 2.84
N MET A 144 -8.69 23.90 3.92
CA MET A 144 -8.42 25.33 3.98
C MET A 144 -7.14 25.65 4.76
N ARG A 145 -6.37 24.61 5.12
CA ARG A 145 -5.15 24.75 5.92
C ARG A 145 -4.05 25.50 5.15
N GLU A 146 -3.99 25.30 3.86
CA GLU A 146 -3.02 25.97 2.98
C GLU A 146 -3.37 27.46 2.74
N TYR A 147 -4.60 27.89 3.09
CA TYR A 147 -5.05 29.27 2.94
C TYR A 147 -4.67 30.10 4.18
N THR A 148 -3.35 30.19 4.46
CA THR A 148 -2.79 30.85 5.65
C THR A 148 -3.07 32.35 5.70
N PHE A 149 -3.37 32.97 4.55
CA PHE A 149 -3.73 34.37 4.43
C PHE A 149 -5.20 34.67 4.80
N MET A 150 -6.06 33.63 4.90
CA MET A 150 -7.44 33.78 5.32
C MET A 150 -7.60 33.77 6.82
N THR A 151 -8.34 34.70 7.33
CA THR A 151 -8.79 34.72 8.75
C THR A 151 -9.83 33.63 8.97
N ASN A 152 -10.08 33.30 10.25
CA ASN A 152 -11.10 32.30 10.58
C ASN A 152 -12.52 32.77 10.18
N ASP A 153 -12.80 34.08 10.26
CA ASP A 153 -14.10 34.63 9.86
C ASP A 153 -14.31 34.56 8.33
N GLU A 154 -13.25 34.73 7.54
CA GLU A 154 -13.32 34.53 6.09
C GLU A 154 -13.58 33.08 5.73
N ARG A 155 -12.96 32.12 6.45
CA ARG A 155 -13.23 30.69 6.28
C ARG A 155 -14.68 30.33 6.64
N LYS A 156 -15.24 30.91 7.70
CA LYS A 156 -16.66 30.74 8.05
C LYS A 156 -17.56 31.30 6.98
N SER A 157 -17.26 32.49 6.45
CA SER A 157 -18.01 33.09 5.33
C SER A 157 -17.99 32.17 4.13
N LEU A 158 -16.85 31.54 3.82
CA LEU A 158 -16.70 30.57 2.74
C LEU A 158 -17.57 29.32 2.96
N VAL A 159 -17.60 28.78 4.16
CA VAL A 159 -18.46 27.66 4.52
C VAL A 159 -19.94 28.02 4.36
N SER A 160 -20.34 29.21 4.80
CA SER A 160 -21.73 29.70 4.60
C SER A 160 -22.08 29.88 3.13
N GLU A 161 -21.14 30.24 2.26
CA GLU A 161 -21.36 30.27 0.81
C GLU A 161 -21.59 28.87 0.25
N PHE A 162 -20.86 27.86 0.74
CA PHE A 162 -21.06 26.46 0.33
C PHE A 162 -22.43 25.92 0.77
N GLU A 163 -22.92 26.30 1.97
CA GLU A 163 -24.25 25.92 2.44
C GLU A 163 -25.38 26.41 1.51
N ASN A 164 -25.17 27.55 0.88
CA ASN A 164 -26.15 28.15 -0.03
C ASN A 164 -26.11 27.58 -1.45
N ILE A 165 -25.22 26.62 -1.77
CA ILE A 165 -25.19 25.97 -3.08
C ILE A 165 -26.38 25.02 -3.22
N PRO A 166 -27.23 25.14 -4.25
CA PRO A 166 -28.34 24.22 -4.47
C PRO A 166 -27.86 22.78 -4.65
N GLY A 167 -28.44 21.88 -3.86
CA GLY A 167 -28.07 20.45 -3.85
C GLY A 167 -27.03 20.07 -2.81
N VAL A 168 -26.52 21.01 -2.01
CA VAL A 168 -25.79 20.71 -0.79
C VAL A 168 -26.78 20.26 0.28
N LYS A 169 -26.57 19.08 0.81
CA LYS A 169 -27.44 18.47 1.83
C LYS A 169 -27.03 18.90 3.23
N GLU A 170 -25.76 18.88 3.51
CA GLU A 170 -25.20 19.14 4.84
C GLU A 170 -23.72 19.47 4.74
N ILE A 171 -23.23 20.32 5.64
CA ILE A 171 -21.80 20.63 5.79
C ILE A 171 -21.32 20.25 7.18
N LEU A 172 -20.13 19.68 7.23
CA LEU A 172 -19.44 19.37 8.46
C LEU A 172 -18.14 20.17 8.53
N PRO A 173 -18.08 21.23 9.36
CA PRO A 173 -16.85 21.94 9.63
C PRO A 173 -15.91 21.10 10.51
N ALA A 174 -14.61 21.21 10.29
CA ALA A 174 -13.62 20.45 11.03
C ALA A 174 -12.31 21.23 11.22
N VAL A 175 -11.54 20.85 12.23
CA VAL A 175 -10.17 21.37 12.44
C VAL A 175 -9.21 20.74 11.44
N GLU A 176 -9.37 19.45 11.21
CA GLU A 176 -8.49 18.66 10.33
C GLU A 176 -9.30 17.62 9.55
N ALA A 177 -8.70 17.09 8.51
CA ALA A 177 -9.35 16.02 7.79
C ALA A 177 -9.35 14.74 8.63
N TYR A 178 -10.53 14.16 8.84
CA TYR A 178 -10.67 12.88 9.55
C TYR A 178 -10.01 11.70 8.81
N THR A 179 -9.61 11.92 7.59
CA THR A 179 -8.81 11.01 6.76
C THR A 179 -7.30 11.13 7.01
N ASP A 180 -6.82 12.22 7.63
CA ASP A 180 -5.39 12.49 7.88
C ASP A 180 -4.78 11.64 8.99
N GLY A 181 -5.61 11.04 9.77
CA GLY A 181 -5.21 10.46 11.02
C GLY A 181 -5.65 11.32 12.18
N THR A 182 -5.71 10.72 13.34
CA THR A 182 -6.03 11.42 14.57
C THR A 182 -4.78 11.79 15.33
N THR A 183 -4.83 12.92 15.99
CA THR A 183 -3.77 13.33 16.92
C THR A 183 -3.81 12.41 18.14
N MET A 184 -2.65 11.85 18.48
CA MET A 184 -2.47 11.10 19.72
C MET A 184 -2.27 12.04 20.88
N SER A 185 -2.91 11.77 22.00
CA SER A 185 -2.74 12.52 23.24
C SER A 185 -2.94 11.64 24.46
N SER A 186 -2.75 12.24 25.60
CA SER A 186 -3.04 11.63 26.91
C SER A 186 -4.24 12.31 27.55
N ILE A 187 -5.09 11.50 28.16
CA ILE A 187 -6.12 11.94 29.08
C ILE A 187 -5.90 11.27 30.45
N PHE A 188 -6.32 11.89 31.48
CA PHE A 188 -6.05 11.44 32.85
C PHE A 188 -7.36 11.17 33.59
N SER A 189 -7.42 10.04 34.28
CA SER A 189 -8.55 9.70 35.15
C SER A 189 -8.51 10.43 36.50
N SER A 190 -7.42 11.17 36.80
CA SER A 190 -7.25 11.98 38.02
C SER A 190 -6.68 13.36 37.67
N PRO A 191 -7.10 14.43 38.38
CA PRO A 191 -6.55 15.78 38.19
C PRO A 191 -5.06 15.88 38.55
N GLU A 192 -4.52 14.93 39.30
CA GLU A 192 -3.12 14.91 39.72
C GLU A 192 -2.19 14.45 38.57
N ARG A 193 -2.73 13.91 37.51
CA ARG A 193 -2.01 13.49 36.29
C ARG A 193 -0.82 12.56 36.56
N THR A 194 -1.04 11.59 37.42
CA THR A 194 -0.03 10.58 37.74
C THR A 194 0.18 9.65 36.52
N ARG A 195 1.32 8.96 36.48
CA ARG A 195 1.60 7.98 35.43
C ARG A 195 0.54 6.86 35.39
N GLU A 196 -0.01 6.51 36.53
CA GLU A 196 -1.03 5.45 36.66
C GLU A 196 -2.42 5.92 36.16
N SER A 197 -2.69 7.24 36.21
CA SER A 197 -3.94 7.81 35.69
C SER A 197 -3.89 8.17 34.23
N ASN A 198 -2.74 8.07 33.57
CA ASN A 198 -2.53 8.40 32.16
C ASN A 198 -3.10 7.33 31.23
N ILE A 199 -3.93 7.75 30.29
CA ILE A 199 -4.51 6.89 29.26
C ILE A 199 -4.18 7.51 27.90
N MET A 200 -3.51 6.73 27.05
CA MET A 200 -3.22 7.15 25.67
C MET A 200 -4.46 6.98 24.80
N VAL A 201 -4.80 8.02 24.07
CA VAL A 201 -6.00 8.08 23.23
C VAL A 201 -5.75 8.76 21.90
N CYS A 202 -6.59 8.45 20.94
CA CYS A 202 -6.77 9.24 19.73
C CYS A 202 -7.79 10.35 20.00
N MET A 203 -7.45 11.58 19.64
CA MET A 203 -8.37 12.72 19.78
C MET A 203 -8.94 13.13 18.44
N ALA A 204 -10.23 13.42 18.41
CA ALA A 204 -10.90 14.07 17.31
C ALA A 204 -11.72 15.25 17.81
N TYR A 205 -11.50 16.43 17.23
CA TYR A 205 -12.34 17.59 17.46
C TYR A 205 -13.51 17.54 16.50
N VAL A 206 -14.73 17.54 17.01
CA VAL A 206 -15.93 17.27 16.24
C VAL A 206 -17.00 18.35 16.43
N ALA A 207 -17.60 18.77 15.32
CA ALA A 207 -18.74 19.66 15.32
C ALA A 207 -19.99 18.97 15.87
N PRO A 208 -21.01 19.71 16.32
CA PRO A 208 -22.22 19.12 16.91
C PRO A 208 -22.94 18.11 16.01
N ASN A 209 -22.92 18.31 14.70
CA ASN A 209 -23.56 17.43 13.70
C ASN A 209 -22.66 16.27 13.23
N PHE A 210 -21.45 16.12 13.76
CA PHE A 210 -20.47 15.12 13.33
C PHE A 210 -21.02 13.69 13.36
N PHE A 211 -21.65 13.29 14.47
CA PHE A 211 -22.10 11.91 14.64
C PHE A 211 -23.22 11.53 13.66
N GLU A 212 -24.12 12.47 13.37
CA GLU A 212 -25.17 12.29 12.38
C GLU A 212 -24.60 12.28 10.95
N PHE A 213 -23.72 13.24 10.64
CA PHE A 213 -23.07 13.34 9.33
C PHE A 213 -22.27 12.08 8.99
N MET A 214 -21.56 11.50 9.97
CA MET A 214 -20.71 10.32 9.81
C MET A 214 -21.45 8.99 10.01
N ASN A 215 -22.77 9.01 10.18
CA ASN A 215 -23.58 7.82 10.48
C ASN A 215 -23.03 7.03 11.69
N MET A 216 -22.67 7.71 12.75
CA MET A 216 -22.11 7.14 13.98
C MET A 216 -23.16 7.21 15.13
N PRO A 217 -24.02 6.20 15.28
CA PRO A 217 -25.00 6.21 16.35
C PRO A 217 -24.36 6.07 17.73
N MET A 218 -24.92 6.77 18.72
CA MET A 218 -24.55 6.56 20.11
C MET A 218 -24.98 5.16 20.54
N GLN A 219 -24.07 4.42 21.16
CA GLN A 219 -24.35 3.11 21.76
C GLN A 219 -24.91 3.25 23.16
N ALA A 220 -24.46 4.29 23.90
CA ALA A 220 -24.95 4.67 25.20
C ALA A 220 -24.83 6.19 25.39
N GLY A 221 -25.71 6.77 26.20
CA GLY A 221 -25.67 8.20 26.50
C GLY A 221 -26.16 9.09 25.35
N VAL A 222 -25.61 10.29 25.25
CA VAL A 222 -25.99 11.32 24.28
C VAL A 222 -24.75 11.96 23.64
N ALA A 223 -24.92 12.54 22.45
CA ALA A 223 -23.87 13.31 21.77
C ALA A 223 -23.55 14.60 22.54
N LEU A 224 -22.43 15.22 22.18
CA LEU A 224 -21.91 16.46 22.77
C LEU A 224 -22.91 17.61 22.69
N ARG A 225 -23.07 18.32 23.78
CA ARG A 225 -23.94 19.50 23.89
C ARG A 225 -23.21 20.73 24.39
N THR A 226 -22.19 20.55 25.22
CA THR A 226 -21.43 21.62 25.83
C THR A 226 -19.93 21.46 25.64
N ALA A 227 -19.16 22.53 25.85
CA ALA A 227 -17.71 22.56 25.69
C ALA A 227 -16.93 21.73 26.73
N ASN A 228 -17.59 21.22 27.76
CA ASN A 228 -16.96 20.39 28.80
C ASN A 228 -17.42 18.94 28.75
N GLU A 229 -18.06 18.54 27.69
CA GLU A 229 -18.50 17.19 27.47
C GLU A 229 -17.57 16.50 26.46
N ILE A 230 -17.43 15.19 26.60
CA ILE A 230 -16.73 14.33 25.65
C ILE A 230 -17.54 13.08 25.36
N VAL A 231 -17.40 12.56 24.15
CA VAL A 231 -17.85 11.23 23.77
C VAL A 231 -16.64 10.33 23.63
N VAL A 232 -16.72 9.10 24.06
CA VAL A 232 -15.61 8.14 23.99
C VAL A 232 -15.98 6.95 23.12
N SER A 233 -14.98 6.24 22.62
CA SER A 233 -15.22 4.99 21.89
C SER A 233 -15.58 3.85 22.85
N ASN A 234 -16.36 2.89 22.36
CA ASN A 234 -16.65 1.67 23.09
C ASN A 234 -15.38 0.86 23.44
N THR A 235 -14.33 1.00 22.65
CA THR A 235 -13.02 0.41 22.91
C THR A 235 -12.36 1.07 24.12
N PHE A 236 -12.46 2.40 24.23
CA PHE A 236 -11.99 3.14 25.40
C PHE A 236 -12.69 2.64 26.68
N GLU A 237 -14.02 2.52 26.66
CA GLU A 237 -14.80 2.00 27.78
C GLU A 237 -14.37 0.59 28.18
N LYS A 238 -14.22 -0.29 27.19
CA LYS A 238 -13.77 -1.66 27.39
C LYS A 238 -12.35 -1.75 28.00
N ASN A 239 -11.43 -0.91 27.52
CA ASN A 239 -10.05 -0.89 27.99
C ASN A 239 -9.94 -0.24 29.39
N PHE A 240 -10.80 0.71 29.69
CA PHE A 240 -10.88 1.33 31.02
C PHE A 240 -11.45 0.36 32.08
N GLY A 241 -12.25 -0.63 31.64
CA GLY A 241 -12.75 -1.72 32.49
C GLY A 241 -13.83 -1.34 33.50
N LYS A 242 -14.45 -0.15 33.37
CA LYS A 242 -15.53 0.36 34.20
C LYS A 242 -16.48 1.17 33.32
N GLU A 243 -17.72 1.32 33.80
CA GLU A 243 -18.67 2.24 33.17
C GLU A 243 -18.10 3.66 33.18
N VAL A 244 -18.03 4.29 32.01
CA VAL A 244 -17.38 5.60 31.80
C VAL A 244 -18.39 6.74 31.75
N LEU A 245 -19.67 6.46 31.53
CA LEU A 245 -20.71 7.50 31.48
C LEU A 245 -20.77 8.29 32.77
N GLY A 246 -20.77 9.62 32.65
CA GLY A 246 -20.79 10.54 33.81
C GLY A 246 -19.44 10.67 34.51
N GLN A 247 -18.41 9.94 34.19
CA GLN A 247 -17.06 10.12 34.72
C GLN A 247 -16.39 11.35 34.15
N VAL A 248 -15.49 11.95 34.96
CA VAL A 248 -14.72 13.13 34.56
C VAL A 248 -13.28 12.69 34.26
N PHE A 249 -12.79 13.06 33.07
CA PHE A 249 -11.40 12.90 32.67
C PHE A 249 -10.75 14.28 32.49
N TYR A 250 -9.45 14.37 32.66
CA TYR A 250 -8.70 15.60 32.66
C TYR A 250 -7.70 15.64 31.53
N ASP A 251 -7.58 16.78 30.85
CA ASP A 251 -6.54 17.03 29.86
C ASP A 251 -5.21 17.48 30.49
N TRP A 252 -4.25 17.78 29.64
CA TRP A 252 -2.95 18.32 30.07
C TRP A 252 -3.06 19.68 30.83
N SER A 253 -4.11 20.44 30.59
CA SER A 253 -4.38 21.72 31.25
C SER A 253 -5.13 21.56 32.57
N GLN A 254 -5.41 20.34 33.02
CA GLN A 254 -6.25 20.01 34.17
C GLN A 254 -7.73 20.39 33.97
N LYS A 255 -8.15 20.68 32.74
CA LYS A 255 -9.55 20.89 32.44
C LYS A 255 -10.27 19.56 32.47
N GLY A 256 -11.34 19.49 33.26
CA GLY A 256 -12.19 18.31 33.39
C GLY A 256 -13.25 18.26 32.29
N TYR A 257 -13.44 17.09 31.72
CA TYR A 257 -14.47 16.79 30.74
C TYR A 257 -15.32 15.62 31.20
N THR A 258 -16.63 15.78 31.13
CA THR A 258 -17.58 14.72 31.51
C THR A 258 -17.91 13.86 30.31
N VAL A 259 -17.85 12.55 30.47
CA VAL A 259 -18.26 11.63 29.44
C VAL A 259 -19.78 11.57 29.35
N THR A 260 -20.35 11.97 28.24
CA THR A 260 -21.81 12.01 28.03
C THR A 260 -22.30 10.91 27.09
N GLY A 261 -21.43 10.32 26.29
CA GLY A 261 -21.81 9.28 25.35
C GLY A 261 -20.70 8.31 25.02
N VAL A 262 -21.11 7.16 24.52
CA VAL A 262 -20.24 6.11 24.00
C VAL A 262 -20.67 5.78 22.58
N CYS A 263 -19.73 5.73 21.64
CA CYS A 263 -19.97 5.40 20.24
C CYS A 263 -18.91 4.45 19.69
N SER A 264 -19.01 4.11 18.42
CA SER A 264 -17.95 3.37 17.71
C SER A 264 -16.69 4.22 17.54
N PRO A 265 -15.49 3.64 17.52
CA PRO A 265 -14.28 4.39 17.19
C PRO A 265 -14.35 4.89 15.74
N LEU A 266 -13.76 6.05 15.49
CA LEU A 266 -13.55 6.53 14.13
C LEU A 266 -12.51 5.63 13.48
N SER A 267 -12.94 4.58 12.79
CA SER A 267 -12.04 3.59 12.26
C SER A 267 -11.24 4.12 11.06
N GLY A 268 -9.97 3.82 11.03
CA GLY A 268 -9.15 3.90 9.84
C GLY A 268 -8.24 5.08 9.68
N SER A 269 -8.02 5.88 10.69
CA SER A 269 -6.90 6.80 10.66
C SER A 269 -5.59 6.04 10.79
N VAL A 270 -4.94 5.80 9.66
CA VAL A 270 -3.69 5.02 9.61
C VAL A 270 -2.47 5.92 9.81
N SER A 271 -2.44 6.71 10.84
CA SER A 271 -1.17 7.19 11.35
C SER A 271 -0.59 6.20 12.38
N GLN A 272 -0.54 4.93 12.01
CA GLN A 272 -0.02 3.84 12.84
C GLN A 272 1.51 3.81 12.91
N ARG A 273 2.22 4.92 12.82
CA ARG A 273 3.69 4.92 12.76
C ARG A 273 4.43 5.04 14.09
N SER A 274 3.74 5.01 15.21
CA SER A 274 4.45 4.93 16.50
C SER A 274 3.75 3.94 17.43
N VAL A 275 3.95 2.69 17.17
CA VAL A 275 3.43 1.64 18.03
C VAL A 275 4.40 1.43 19.19
N SER A 276 4.15 2.06 20.32
CA SER A 276 4.49 1.45 21.57
C SER A 276 3.48 0.31 21.81
N SER A 277 3.90 -0.80 22.37
CA SER A 277 3.07 -1.98 22.63
C SER A 277 1.83 -1.73 23.50
N ASP A 278 1.73 -0.56 24.10
CA ASP A 278 0.70 -0.18 25.06
C ASP A 278 -0.38 0.74 24.47
N TYR A 279 -0.38 0.95 23.16
CA TYR A 279 -1.29 1.87 22.50
C TYR A 279 -2.32 1.13 21.65
N ASP A 280 -3.61 1.37 21.93
CA ASP A 280 -4.72 0.91 21.12
C ASP A 280 -5.23 2.05 20.21
N PRO A 281 -5.04 1.97 18.89
CA PRO A 281 -5.46 3.01 17.94
C PRO A 281 -6.98 3.15 17.84
N THR A 282 -7.76 2.32 18.51
CA THR A 282 -9.22 2.40 18.56
C THR A 282 -9.73 3.10 19.81
N ASN A 283 -8.86 3.51 20.74
CA ASN A 283 -9.21 4.33 21.89
C ASN A 283 -9.43 5.77 21.44
N TYR A 284 -10.65 6.14 21.14
CA TYR A 284 -11.01 7.48 20.69
C TYR A 284 -11.69 8.29 21.77
N ILE A 285 -11.36 9.58 21.78
CA ILE A 285 -12.11 10.62 22.47
C ILE A 285 -12.50 11.70 21.48
N TYR A 286 -13.77 12.07 21.48
CA TYR A 286 -14.34 13.11 20.65
C TYR A 286 -14.54 14.34 21.52
N TYR A 287 -13.83 15.41 21.22
CA TYR A 287 -13.92 16.71 21.87
C TYR A 287 -14.83 17.65 21.10
N PRO A 288 -15.57 18.51 21.78
CA PRO A 288 -16.35 19.54 21.08
C PRO A 288 -15.41 20.49 20.33
N PHE A 289 -15.79 20.78 19.11
CA PHE A 289 -15.10 21.72 18.23
C PHE A 289 -15.80 23.07 18.25
N ASP A 290 -15.07 24.16 18.50
CA ASP A 290 -15.56 25.51 18.32
C ASP A 290 -15.12 26.07 16.97
N ILE A 291 -16.07 26.24 16.06
CA ILE A 291 -15.87 26.84 14.75
C ILE A 291 -15.29 28.27 14.83
N ASN A 292 -15.46 28.96 15.99
CA ASN A 292 -14.93 30.29 16.19
C ASN A 292 -13.43 30.31 16.47
N GLU A 293 -12.87 29.22 16.94
CA GLU A 293 -11.44 29.14 17.27
C GLU A 293 -10.61 28.69 16.06
N MET A 294 -10.95 27.58 15.44
CA MET A 294 -10.14 27.00 14.36
C MET A 294 -11.01 26.28 13.32
N LEU A 295 -10.96 26.75 12.08
CA LEU A 295 -11.64 26.11 10.95
C LEU A 295 -10.63 25.94 9.82
N PHE A 296 -10.13 24.72 9.62
CA PHE A 296 -9.15 24.43 8.57
C PHE A 296 -9.61 23.40 7.56
N HIS A 297 -10.76 22.79 7.80
CA HIS A 297 -11.31 21.78 6.90
C HIS A 297 -12.84 21.83 6.90
N CYS A 298 -13.46 21.45 5.79
CA CYS A 298 -14.89 21.19 5.76
C CYS A 298 -15.23 20.06 4.80
N TYR A 299 -16.28 19.33 5.18
CA TYR A 299 -16.88 18.32 4.33
C TYR A 299 -18.25 18.81 3.83
N VAL A 300 -18.49 18.66 2.54
CA VAL A 300 -19.73 19.07 1.88
C VAL A 300 -20.44 17.84 1.34
N LYS A 301 -21.54 17.46 1.94
CA LYS A 301 -22.36 16.31 1.54
C LYS A 301 -23.33 16.73 0.46
N CYS A 302 -23.28 16.06 -0.68
CA CYS A 302 -24.09 16.38 -1.84
C CYS A 302 -25.31 15.48 -1.96
N GLU A 303 -26.38 16.00 -2.58
CA GLU A 303 -27.47 15.15 -3.05
C GLU A 303 -26.99 14.22 -4.18
N PRO A 304 -27.51 12.98 -4.24
CA PRO A 304 -27.16 12.02 -5.30
C PRO A 304 -27.37 12.64 -6.71
N GLY A 305 -26.39 12.46 -7.58
CA GLY A 305 -26.43 12.94 -8.97
C GLY A 305 -26.08 14.41 -9.17
N GLN A 306 -25.90 15.23 -8.12
CA GLN A 306 -25.54 16.65 -8.24
C GLN A 306 -24.05 16.94 -8.03
N LYS A 307 -23.25 15.94 -7.74
CA LYS A 307 -21.80 16.05 -7.46
C LYS A 307 -21.07 16.99 -8.43
N LYS A 308 -21.23 16.80 -9.74
CA LYS A 308 -20.52 17.60 -10.74
C LYS A 308 -20.86 19.09 -10.66
N LYS A 309 -22.15 19.42 -10.57
CA LYS A 309 -22.62 20.81 -10.47
C LYS A 309 -22.13 21.49 -9.20
N ILE A 310 -22.19 20.77 -8.07
CA ILE A 310 -21.74 21.28 -6.78
C ILE A 310 -20.22 21.45 -6.78
N GLY A 311 -19.45 20.52 -7.34
CA GLY A 311 -18.01 20.65 -7.49
C GLY A 311 -17.60 21.88 -8.32
N GLU A 312 -18.26 22.11 -9.45
CA GLU A 312 -18.03 23.31 -10.29
C GLU A 312 -18.41 24.62 -9.55
N ALA A 313 -19.48 24.59 -8.75
CA ALA A 313 -19.88 25.75 -7.94
C ALA A 313 -18.87 26.04 -6.82
N ILE A 314 -18.41 25.01 -6.10
CA ILE A 314 -17.38 25.14 -5.07
C ILE A 314 -16.07 25.67 -5.69
N GLU A 315 -15.66 25.13 -6.84
CA GLU A 315 -14.46 25.61 -7.55
C GLU A 315 -14.57 27.09 -7.91
N LYS A 316 -15.71 27.50 -8.44
CA LYS A 316 -15.96 28.90 -8.80
C LYS A 316 -15.89 29.82 -7.59
N ILE A 317 -16.49 29.44 -6.46
CA ILE A 317 -16.42 30.20 -5.21
C ILE A 317 -14.98 30.32 -4.73
N LEU A 318 -14.24 29.19 -4.69
CA LEU A 318 -12.83 29.18 -4.27
C LEU A 318 -11.97 30.05 -5.20
N ARG A 319 -12.10 29.94 -6.53
CA ARG A 319 -11.35 30.76 -7.48
C ARG A 319 -11.63 32.27 -7.35
N ASN A 320 -12.83 32.64 -6.96
CA ASN A 320 -13.18 34.04 -6.72
C ASN A 320 -12.59 34.62 -5.45
N ARG A 321 -12.28 33.75 -4.47
CA ARG A 321 -11.77 34.13 -3.13
C ARG A 321 -10.26 33.97 -2.97
N LEU A 322 -9.66 33.08 -3.76
CA LEU A 322 -8.24 32.71 -3.65
C LEU A 322 -7.43 33.46 -4.71
N PRO A 323 -6.18 33.85 -4.41
CA PRO A 323 -5.25 34.38 -5.39
C PRO A 323 -4.98 33.34 -6.50
N GLU A 324 -4.69 33.80 -7.71
CA GLU A 324 -4.39 32.93 -8.86
C GLU A 324 -3.18 31.98 -8.63
N SER A 325 -2.28 32.37 -7.73
CA SER A 325 -1.11 31.58 -7.35
C SER A 325 -1.44 30.34 -6.49
N VAL A 326 -2.66 30.26 -5.96
CA VAL A 326 -3.08 29.15 -5.09
C VAL A 326 -3.79 28.08 -5.92
N GLU A 327 -3.28 26.88 -5.86
CA GLU A 327 -3.92 25.73 -6.50
C GLU A 327 -5.19 25.32 -5.75
N VAL A 328 -6.31 25.35 -6.43
CA VAL A 328 -7.59 24.90 -5.87
C VAL A 328 -7.69 23.38 -6.04
N LYS A 329 -7.61 22.65 -4.94
CA LYS A 329 -7.80 21.20 -4.91
C LYS A 329 -9.18 20.87 -4.38
N ILE A 330 -10.04 20.37 -5.25
CA ILE A 330 -11.35 19.85 -4.90
C ILE A 330 -11.33 18.34 -5.11
N GLN A 331 -11.46 17.60 -4.02
CA GLN A 331 -11.47 16.15 -4.06
C GLN A 331 -12.61 15.62 -3.21
N THR A 332 -13.08 14.42 -3.52
CA THR A 332 -14.05 13.75 -2.66
C THR A 332 -13.35 13.15 -1.44
N MET A 333 -14.12 12.84 -0.40
CA MET A 333 -13.61 12.11 0.75
C MET A 333 -12.99 10.77 0.34
N TRP A 334 -13.53 10.11 -0.68
CA TRP A 334 -12.99 8.87 -1.23
C TRP A 334 -11.67 9.08 -1.98
N ASP A 335 -11.56 10.17 -2.76
CA ASP A 335 -10.31 10.54 -3.44
C ASP A 335 -9.21 10.91 -2.42
N ASP A 336 -9.58 11.60 -1.35
CA ASP A 336 -8.67 11.93 -0.25
C ASP A 336 -8.13 10.66 0.42
N ILE A 337 -8.99 9.70 0.74
CA ILE A 337 -8.59 8.39 1.26
C ILE A 337 -7.64 7.68 0.29
N ARG A 338 -7.97 7.65 -1.00
CA ARG A 338 -7.13 7.02 -2.02
C ARG A 338 -5.77 7.70 -2.15
N GLN A 339 -5.73 9.02 -2.16
CA GLN A 339 -4.48 9.76 -2.27
C GLN A 339 -3.56 9.49 -1.08
N ARG A 340 -4.12 9.35 0.12
CA ARG A 340 -3.33 9.04 1.34
C ARG A 340 -2.81 7.62 1.34
N GLN A 341 -3.52 6.71 0.71
CA GLN A 341 -3.08 5.33 0.50
C GLN A 341 -2.25 5.14 -0.79
N SER A 342 -1.97 6.22 -1.53
CA SER A 342 -1.26 6.13 -2.83
C SER A 342 0.04 5.35 -2.71
N MET A 343 0.81 5.54 -1.65
CA MET A 343 2.06 4.80 -1.41
C MET A 343 1.84 3.28 -1.33
N GLU A 344 0.77 2.82 -0.69
CA GLU A 344 0.44 1.39 -0.63
C GLU A 344 -0.01 0.86 -2.01
N PHE A 345 -0.76 1.66 -2.77
CA PHE A 345 -1.17 1.33 -4.12
C PHE A 345 0.02 1.26 -5.09
N GLU A 346 0.97 2.18 -4.97
CA GLU A 346 2.18 2.24 -5.78
C GLU A 346 3.11 1.06 -5.49
N LEU A 347 3.37 0.77 -4.20
CA LEU A 347 4.12 -0.42 -3.79
C LEU A 347 3.49 -1.70 -4.30
N ARG A 348 2.16 -1.80 -4.26
CA ARG A 348 1.42 -2.93 -4.80
C ARG A 348 1.61 -3.06 -6.32
N GLY A 349 1.54 -1.96 -7.04
CA GLY A 349 1.80 -1.91 -8.48
C GLY A 349 3.20 -2.40 -8.82
N LEU A 350 4.21 -1.93 -8.09
CA LEU A 350 5.60 -2.32 -8.25
C LEU A 350 5.82 -3.82 -7.99
N ILE A 351 5.30 -4.33 -6.87
CA ILE A 351 5.43 -5.76 -6.53
C ILE A 351 4.66 -6.63 -7.52
N GLY A 352 3.48 -6.18 -7.98
CA GLY A 352 2.71 -6.86 -9.03
C GLY A 352 3.48 -6.93 -10.35
N PHE A 353 4.12 -5.85 -10.76
CA PHE A 353 4.99 -5.83 -11.92
C PHE A 353 6.17 -6.81 -11.79
N LEU A 354 6.85 -6.81 -10.64
CA LEU A 354 7.94 -7.75 -10.37
C LEU A 354 7.45 -9.21 -10.37
N ALA A 355 6.24 -9.48 -9.90
CA ALA A 355 5.64 -10.81 -9.97
C ALA A 355 5.43 -11.27 -11.42
N ILE A 356 4.95 -10.39 -12.31
CA ILE A 356 4.76 -10.70 -13.75
C ILE A 356 6.11 -10.96 -14.43
N VAL A 357 7.12 -10.13 -14.17
CA VAL A 357 8.48 -10.29 -14.71
C VAL A 357 9.06 -11.63 -14.26
N THR A 358 8.97 -11.93 -12.97
CA THR A 358 9.47 -13.20 -12.40
C THR A 358 8.75 -14.40 -13.01
N LEU A 359 7.42 -14.34 -13.16
CA LEU A 359 6.63 -15.37 -13.81
C LEU A 359 7.09 -15.62 -15.24
N THR A 360 7.34 -14.55 -16.00
CA THR A 360 7.83 -14.65 -17.38
C THR A 360 9.18 -15.35 -17.45
N ILE A 361 10.12 -15.00 -16.56
CA ILE A 361 11.44 -15.64 -16.46
C ILE A 361 11.30 -17.13 -16.13
N VAL A 362 10.41 -17.48 -15.21
CA VAL A 362 10.14 -18.87 -14.81
C VAL A 362 9.59 -19.67 -16.01
N LEU A 363 8.62 -19.11 -16.73
CA LEU A 363 8.03 -19.76 -17.91
C LEU A 363 9.08 -20.00 -19.00
N LEU A 364 9.96 -19.04 -19.27
CA LEU A 364 11.08 -19.20 -20.19
C LEU A 364 12.07 -20.26 -19.71
N GLY A 365 12.37 -20.30 -18.42
CA GLY A 365 13.22 -21.33 -17.82
C GLY A 365 12.64 -22.74 -17.94
N ILE A 366 11.34 -22.90 -17.68
CA ILE A 366 10.62 -24.16 -17.86
C ILE A 366 10.62 -24.57 -19.34
N TYR A 367 10.33 -23.65 -20.25
CA TYR A 367 10.35 -23.90 -21.69
C TYR A 367 11.73 -24.40 -22.15
N ALA A 368 12.81 -23.71 -21.79
CA ALA A 368 14.17 -24.12 -22.08
C ALA A 368 14.51 -25.52 -21.52
N ALA A 369 14.07 -25.80 -20.30
CA ALA A 369 14.27 -27.08 -19.64
C ALA A 369 13.53 -28.22 -20.35
N ILE A 370 12.28 -28.01 -20.76
CA ILE A 370 11.47 -28.98 -21.49
C ILE A 370 12.11 -29.26 -22.85
N THR A 371 12.55 -28.23 -23.57
CA THR A 371 13.21 -28.38 -24.90
C THR A 371 14.46 -29.24 -24.77
N LEU A 372 15.35 -28.93 -23.82
CA LEU A 372 16.56 -29.71 -23.55
C LEU A 372 16.25 -31.15 -23.15
N ASP A 373 15.24 -31.40 -22.31
CA ASP A 373 14.84 -32.75 -21.94
C ASP A 373 14.26 -33.54 -23.12
N THR A 374 13.51 -32.88 -23.97
CA THR A 374 12.95 -33.51 -25.17
C THR A 374 14.07 -33.91 -26.13
N GLU A 375 15.05 -33.03 -26.39
CA GLU A 375 16.22 -33.33 -27.20
C GLU A 375 17.05 -34.51 -26.64
N ASN A 376 17.29 -34.51 -25.33
CA ASN A 376 18.06 -35.59 -24.69
C ASN A 376 17.33 -36.94 -24.65
N ARG A 377 16.00 -36.95 -24.72
CA ARG A 377 15.16 -38.14 -24.66
C ARG A 377 14.51 -38.51 -26.00
N GLN A 378 14.99 -37.96 -27.10
CA GLN A 378 14.42 -38.24 -28.44
C GLN A 378 14.29 -39.73 -28.73
N LYS A 379 15.30 -40.56 -28.39
CA LYS A 379 15.28 -42.02 -28.55
C LYS A 379 14.16 -42.68 -27.73
N GLU A 380 13.97 -42.28 -26.49
CA GLU A 380 12.91 -42.79 -25.61
C GLU A 380 11.52 -42.40 -26.16
N VAL A 381 11.36 -41.17 -26.60
CA VAL A 381 10.12 -40.64 -27.19
C VAL A 381 9.82 -41.40 -28.51
N ALA A 382 10.84 -41.65 -29.36
CA ALA A 382 10.69 -42.39 -30.61
C ALA A 382 10.23 -43.84 -30.35
N ILE A 383 10.87 -44.54 -29.42
CA ILE A 383 10.51 -45.92 -29.05
C ILE A 383 9.05 -45.96 -28.51
N ARG A 384 8.63 -45.02 -27.68
CA ARG A 384 7.27 -44.96 -27.17
C ARG A 384 6.25 -44.68 -28.27
N LYS A 385 6.58 -43.78 -29.22
CA LYS A 385 5.73 -43.51 -30.39
C LYS A 385 5.56 -44.75 -31.28
N ILE A 386 6.63 -45.52 -31.50
CA ILE A 386 6.56 -46.79 -32.24
C ILE A 386 5.68 -47.81 -31.52
N ASN A 387 5.67 -47.80 -30.20
CA ASN A 387 4.83 -48.64 -29.37
C ASN A 387 3.40 -48.09 -29.17
N GLY A 388 2.97 -47.08 -29.94
CA GLY A 388 1.61 -46.59 -29.95
C GLY A 388 1.27 -45.49 -28.90
N ALA A 389 2.27 -44.91 -28.25
CA ALA A 389 2.03 -43.81 -27.32
C ALA A 389 1.58 -42.56 -28.06
N GLY A 390 0.45 -41.98 -27.62
CA GLY A 390 -0.09 -40.73 -28.15
C GLY A 390 0.67 -39.52 -27.70
N MET A 391 0.41 -38.37 -28.32
CA MET A 391 1.03 -37.09 -27.94
C MET A 391 0.73 -36.71 -26.49
N LYS A 392 -0.47 -37.03 -25.98
CA LYS A 392 -0.90 -36.83 -24.62
C LYS A 392 -0.01 -37.56 -23.61
N ASP A 393 0.37 -38.78 -23.90
CA ASP A 393 1.18 -39.61 -23.00
C ASP A 393 2.60 -39.05 -22.86
N ILE A 394 3.14 -38.51 -23.98
CA ILE A 394 4.45 -37.86 -23.99
C ILE A 394 4.43 -36.57 -23.21
N VAL A 395 3.40 -35.73 -23.42
CA VAL A 395 3.23 -34.46 -22.66
C VAL A 395 3.04 -34.74 -21.17
N LEU A 396 2.25 -35.75 -20.82
CA LEU A 396 2.02 -36.14 -19.42
C LEU A 396 3.31 -36.62 -18.74
N LEU A 397 4.18 -37.30 -19.46
CA LEU A 397 5.47 -37.75 -18.93
C LEU A 397 6.38 -36.58 -18.53
N PHE A 398 6.44 -35.54 -19.35
CA PHE A 398 7.23 -34.34 -19.03
C PHE A 398 6.49 -33.47 -17.98
N ALA A 399 5.19 -33.30 -18.12
CA ALA A 399 4.37 -32.50 -17.19
C ALA A 399 4.43 -33.03 -15.75
N ARG A 400 4.47 -34.35 -15.55
CA ARG A 400 4.54 -34.96 -14.21
C ARG A 400 5.77 -34.52 -13.43
N LEU A 401 6.93 -34.34 -14.07
CA LEU A 401 8.16 -33.89 -13.41
C LEU A 401 8.01 -32.44 -12.93
N TYR A 402 7.47 -31.57 -13.79
CA TYR A 402 7.29 -30.15 -13.47
C TYR A 402 6.13 -29.92 -12.51
N ALA A 403 5.06 -30.72 -12.61
CA ALA A 403 3.95 -30.70 -11.64
C ALA A 403 4.41 -31.09 -10.24
N THR A 404 5.28 -32.12 -10.12
CA THR A 404 5.85 -32.48 -8.81
C THR A 404 6.73 -31.37 -8.23
N MET A 405 7.48 -30.65 -9.05
CA MET A 405 8.26 -29.49 -8.60
C MET A 405 7.35 -28.35 -8.13
N LEU A 406 6.29 -28.07 -8.87
CA LEU A 406 5.28 -27.08 -8.50
C LEU A 406 4.66 -27.44 -7.12
N ILE A 407 4.25 -28.69 -6.93
CA ILE A 407 3.64 -29.15 -5.66
C ILE A 407 4.62 -29.06 -4.48
N VAL A 408 5.91 -29.32 -4.69
CA VAL A 408 6.92 -29.26 -3.62
C VAL A 408 7.30 -27.82 -3.28
N THR A 409 7.18 -26.88 -4.21
CA THR A 409 7.47 -25.45 -4.00
C THR A 409 6.24 -24.67 -3.48
N PHE A 410 5.05 -25.22 -3.59
CA PHE A 410 3.80 -24.72 -3.04
C PHE A 410 3.56 -25.26 -1.64
#